data_c1d3a72a45f61f5fe2e90a64adaf8160
#
_entry.id   c1d3a72a45f61f5fe2e90a64adaf8160
#
_cell.length_a   1.000
_cell.length_b   1.000
_cell.length_c   1.000
_cell.angle_alpha   90.00
_cell.angle_beta   90.00
_cell.angle_gamma   90.00
#
_symmetry.space_group_name_H-M   'P 1'
#
loop_
_entity.id
_entity.type
_entity.pdbx_description
1 polymer ?
#
loop_
_entity_poly.entity_id
_entity_poly.type
_entity_poly.pdbx_seq_one_letter_code
_entity_poly.pdbx_strand_id
1 'polypeptide(L)'
;MFEKEFEGKVVLVTGGSTGIGYATVKSFLSTGAKVYFLGKPGEDLTKQTEELKAINPDYDFASNTIDLCDYKAAQALYAEIEEKWGRLDVLVNNAGVDSSLPIHKMKQSQWDYVMNVNLKGMFNLTKYAIKYLKKTKGCIVNTASVAGIYGAGCGSPYPASKGGVIAFTKSMAWEQAYAGIRCNAVAPGVIDTNLLATVPPFAKKNLAKQIPLGYIGAPQEIANAILFLSSSAAQYITGVTLQVDGGYVPHNTVG
;
A
#
# COMPACT_ATOMS: atom_id res chain seq x y z
N MET A 1 -11.67 -2.95 -17.45
CA MET A 1 -10.39 -2.50 -18.06
C MET A 1 -9.28 -3.53 -17.84
N PHE A 2 -9.22 -4.21 -16.69
CA PHE A 2 -8.14 -5.16 -16.36
C PHE A 2 -8.64 -6.61 -16.27
N GLU A 3 -9.72 -6.94 -16.95
CA GLU A 3 -10.27 -8.29 -16.98
C GLU A 3 -9.19 -9.26 -17.50
N LYS A 4 -8.87 -10.29 -16.70
CA LYS A 4 -7.81 -11.28 -16.96
C LYS A 4 -6.36 -10.76 -17.09
N GLU A 5 -6.11 -9.46 -16.86
CA GLU A 5 -4.75 -8.88 -16.95
C GLU A 5 -3.77 -9.56 -15.98
N PHE A 6 -4.28 -10.00 -14.83
CA PHE A 6 -3.49 -10.64 -13.78
C PHE A 6 -3.77 -12.14 -13.63
N GLU A 7 -4.39 -12.77 -14.62
CA GLU A 7 -4.67 -14.21 -14.59
C GLU A 7 -3.39 -15.01 -14.34
N GLY A 8 -3.39 -15.81 -13.28
CA GLY A 8 -2.26 -16.63 -12.85
C GLY A 8 -1.04 -15.87 -12.28
N LYS A 9 -1.06 -14.53 -12.24
CA LYS A 9 -0.02 -13.73 -11.58
C LYS A 9 -0.19 -13.77 -10.06
N VAL A 10 0.93 -13.77 -9.34
CA VAL A 10 0.97 -13.79 -7.88
C VAL A 10 1.26 -12.40 -7.34
N VAL A 11 0.41 -11.94 -6.44
CA VAL A 11 0.44 -10.59 -5.85
C VAL A 11 0.55 -10.70 -4.33
N LEU A 12 1.50 -9.98 -3.74
CA LEU A 12 1.61 -9.79 -2.29
C LEU A 12 1.12 -8.40 -1.91
N VAL A 13 0.14 -8.31 -1.00
CA VAL A 13 -0.42 -7.03 -0.50
C VAL A 13 -0.22 -6.93 1.01
N THR A 14 0.52 -5.93 1.48
CA THR A 14 0.67 -5.64 2.91
C THR A 14 -0.42 -4.72 3.42
N GLY A 15 -0.87 -4.93 4.68
CA GLY A 15 -2.03 -4.20 5.21
C GLY A 15 -3.30 -4.49 4.39
N GLY A 16 -3.42 -5.73 3.90
CA GLY A 16 -4.49 -6.19 3.02
C GLY A 16 -5.80 -6.51 3.73
N SER A 17 -5.88 -6.35 5.05
CA SER A 17 -7.07 -6.68 5.85
C SER A 17 -8.14 -5.60 5.86
N THR A 18 -7.79 -4.34 5.59
CA THR A 18 -8.72 -3.20 5.68
C THR A 18 -8.43 -2.12 4.63
N GLY A 19 -9.38 -1.20 4.45
CA GLY A 19 -9.22 0.03 3.68
C GLY A 19 -8.69 -0.18 2.27
N ILE A 20 -7.67 0.60 1.90
CA ILE A 20 -7.02 0.57 0.58
C ILE A 20 -6.47 -0.83 0.27
N GLY A 21 -5.79 -1.46 1.25
CA GLY A 21 -5.20 -2.77 1.05
C GLY A 21 -6.25 -3.84 0.73
N TYR A 22 -7.36 -3.87 1.47
CA TYR A 22 -8.42 -4.84 1.23
C TYR A 22 -9.16 -4.60 -0.09
N ALA A 23 -9.41 -3.34 -0.46
CA ALA A 23 -9.92 -3.01 -1.78
C ALA A 23 -8.96 -3.48 -2.89
N THR A 24 -7.65 -3.33 -2.68
CA THR A 24 -6.61 -3.81 -3.59
C THR A 24 -6.62 -5.35 -3.72
N VAL A 25 -6.74 -6.08 -2.59
CA VAL A 25 -6.88 -7.54 -2.58
C VAL A 25 -8.07 -7.99 -3.43
N LYS A 26 -9.27 -7.42 -3.17
CA LYS A 26 -10.48 -7.73 -3.94
C LYS A 26 -10.32 -7.43 -5.42
N SER A 27 -9.70 -6.31 -5.75
CA SER A 27 -9.48 -5.90 -7.13
C SER A 27 -8.55 -6.85 -7.88
N PHE A 28 -7.44 -7.27 -7.29
CA PHE A 28 -6.56 -8.25 -7.93
C PHE A 28 -7.23 -9.61 -8.08
N LEU A 29 -7.92 -10.11 -7.07
CA LEU A 29 -8.65 -11.38 -7.16
C LEU A 29 -9.71 -11.35 -8.27
N SER A 30 -10.43 -10.25 -8.43
CA SER A 30 -11.44 -10.10 -9.49
C SER A 30 -10.85 -10.09 -10.91
N THR A 31 -9.54 -9.91 -11.06
CA THR A 31 -8.81 -9.94 -12.34
C THR A 31 -8.06 -11.25 -12.59
N GLY A 32 -8.32 -12.30 -11.77
CA GLY A 32 -7.73 -13.62 -11.91
C GLY A 32 -6.36 -13.80 -11.27
N ALA A 33 -5.91 -12.83 -10.47
CA ALA A 33 -4.66 -12.95 -9.71
C ALA A 33 -4.80 -13.93 -8.55
N LYS A 34 -3.67 -14.55 -8.18
CA LYS A 34 -3.48 -15.23 -6.89
C LYS A 34 -2.94 -14.21 -5.89
N VAL A 35 -3.57 -14.09 -4.72
CA VAL A 35 -3.22 -13.01 -3.80
C VAL A 35 -2.79 -13.54 -2.44
N TYR A 36 -1.59 -13.15 -2.00
CA TYR A 36 -1.18 -13.28 -0.61
C TYR A 36 -1.38 -11.93 0.08
N PHE A 37 -2.17 -11.87 1.16
CA PHE A 37 -2.35 -10.61 1.87
C PHE A 37 -1.97 -10.71 3.35
N LEU A 38 -1.42 -9.62 3.87
CA LEU A 38 -0.96 -9.53 5.25
C LEU A 38 -1.85 -8.58 6.07
N GLY A 39 -2.27 -9.08 7.24
CA GLY A 39 -2.77 -8.26 8.33
C GLY A 39 -1.65 -7.82 9.27
N LYS A 40 -2.00 -7.01 10.28
CA LYS A 40 -1.08 -6.66 11.37
C LYS A 40 -0.88 -7.85 12.32
N PRO A 41 0.22 -7.91 13.07
CA PRO A 41 0.45 -8.98 14.04
C PRO A 41 -0.72 -9.18 15.00
N GLY A 42 -1.18 -10.44 15.14
CA GLY A 42 -2.28 -10.81 16.04
C GLY A 42 -3.70 -10.44 15.57
N GLU A 43 -3.85 -9.96 14.34
CA GLU A 43 -5.17 -9.69 13.75
C GLU A 43 -5.87 -10.99 13.35
N ASP A 44 -7.15 -11.13 13.68
CA ASP A 44 -7.99 -12.21 13.15
C ASP A 44 -8.46 -11.84 11.73
N LEU A 45 -8.09 -12.67 10.76
CA LEU A 45 -8.41 -12.49 9.34
C LEU A 45 -9.59 -13.35 8.88
N THR A 46 -10.28 -14.04 9.80
CA THR A 46 -11.39 -14.95 9.48
C THR A 46 -12.48 -14.24 8.69
N LYS A 47 -12.90 -13.06 9.14
CA LYS A 47 -13.93 -12.27 8.45
C LYS A 47 -13.56 -11.96 7.00
N GLN A 48 -12.33 -11.53 6.73
CA GLN A 48 -11.86 -11.20 5.40
C GLN A 48 -11.81 -12.43 4.49
N THR A 49 -11.36 -13.56 5.03
CA THR A 49 -11.25 -14.80 4.26
C THR A 49 -12.63 -15.39 3.94
N GLU A 50 -13.59 -15.31 4.87
CA GLU A 50 -14.98 -15.72 4.64
C GLU A 50 -15.68 -14.82 3.61
N GLU A 51 -15.50 -13.49 3.73
CA GLU A 51 -16.05 -12.52 2.76
C GLU A 51 -15.51 -12.78 1.35
N LEU A 52 -14.20 -13.00 1.18
CA LEU A 52 -13.61 -13.29 -0.12
C LEU A 52 -14.16 -14.59 -0.73
N LYS A 53 -14.31 -15.65 0.07
CA LYS A 53 -14.92 -16.92 -0.37
C LYS A 53 -16.40 -16.77 -0.72
N ALA A 54 -17.12 -15.90 -0.01
CA ALA A 54 -18.53 -15.60 -0.31
C ALA A 54 -18.69 -14.82 -1.62
N ILE A 55 -17.72 -13.95 -1.97
CA ILE A 55 -17.71 -13.24 -3.25
C ILE A 55 -17.48 -14.21 -4.40
N ASN A 56 -16.47 -15.05 -4.29
CA ASN A 56 -16.17 -16.09 -5.27
C ASN A 56 -15.38 -17.23 -4.58
N PRO A 57 -15.94 -18.46 -4.49
CA PRO A 57 -15.27 -19.59 -3.86
C PRO A 57 -14.01 -20.05 -4.59
N ASP A 58 -13.85 -19.70 -5.88
CA ASP A 58 -12.71 -20.07 -6.72
C ASP A 58 -11.53 -19.08 -6.60
N TYR A 59 -11.63 -18.04 -5.78
CA TYR A 59 -10.51 -17.15 -5.53
C TYR A 59 -9.33 -17.89 -4.90
N ASP A 60 -8.16 -17.82 -5.56
CA ASP A 60 -6.91 -18.40 -5.04
C ASP A 60 -6.16 -17.35 -4.21
N PHE A 61 -6.26 -17.48 -2.89
CA PHE A 61 -5.57 -16.58 -1.98
C PHE A 61 -5.01 -17.29 -0.75
N ALA A 62 -4.12 -16.60 -0.05
CA ALA A 62 -3.62 -16.94 1.27
C ALA A 62 -3.47 -15.66 2.11
N SER A 63 -3.46 -15.81 3.42
CA SER A 63 -3.30 -14.69 4.34
C SER A 63 -2.48 -15.08 5.56
N ASN A 64 -1.76 -14.12 6.11
CA ASN A 64 -0.99 -14.29 7.35
C ASN A 64 -0.90 -12.94 8.09
N THR A 65 -0.42 -12.98 9.32
CA THR A 65 -0.12 -11.80 10.13
C THR A 65 1.33 -11.87 10.59
N ILE A 66 2.14 -10.90 10.15
CA ILE A 66 3.56 -10.85 10.51
C ILE A 66 3.95 -9.45 10.98
N ASP A 67 4.98 -9.38 11.81
CA ASP A 67 5.66 -8.10 12.06
C ASP A 67 6.58 -7.79 10.86
N LEU A 68 6.25 -6.76 10.10
CA LEU A 68 7.04 -6.32 8.95
C LEU A 68 8.44 -5.84 9.35
N CYS A 69 8.64 -5.49 10.63
CA CYS A 69 9.95 -5.09 11.16
C CYS A 69 10.87 -6.30 11.43
N ASP A 70 10.31 -7.51 11.52
CA ASP A 70 11.08 -8.74 11.63
C ASP A 70 11.48 -9.25 10.23
N TYR A 71 12.79 -9.09 9.92
CA TYR A 71 13.33 -9.53 8.63
C TYR A 71 13.26 -11.05 8.43
N LYS A 72 13.28 -11.85 9.53
CA LYS A 72 13.19 -13.32 9.45
C LYS A 72 11.77 -13.72 9.05
N ALA A 73 10.75 -13.07 9.64
CA ALA A 73 9.35 -13.26 9.25
C ALA A 73 9.12 -12.87 7.79
N ALA A 74 9.71 -11.75 7.33
CA ALA A 74 9.67 -11.36 5.92
C ALA A 74 10.32 -12.41 5.01
N GLN A 75 11.45 -13.00 5.41
CA GLN A 75 12.12 -14.04 4.64
C GLN A 75 11.29 -15.33 4.58
N ALA A 76 10.70 -15.77 5.69
CA ALA A 76 9.85 -16.96 5.77
C ALA A 76 8.59 -16.82 4.88
N LEU A 77 7.96 -15.64 4.87
CA LEU A 77 6.82 -15.34 4.01
C LEU A 77 7.10 -15.63 2.53
N TYR A 78 8.28 -15.25 2.03
CA TYR A 78 8.60 -15.50 0.62
C TYR A 78 8.87 -16.98 0.32
N ALA A 79 9.30 -17.77 1.31
CA ALA A 79 9.40 -19.22 1.16
C ALA A 79 8.00 -19.86 1.05
N GLU A 80 7.04 -19.40 1.85
CA GLU A 80 5.63 -19.84 1.76
C GLU A 80 5.01 -19.50 0.39
N ILE A 81 5.25 -18.29 -0.14
CA ILE A 81 4.76 -17.87 -1.47
C ILE A 81 5.41 -18.73 -2.57
N GLU A 82 6.71 -19.01 -2.46
CA GLU A 82 7.44 -19.85 -3.43
C GLU A 82 6.93 -21.29 -3.39
N GLU A 83 6.72 -21.88 -2.21
CA GLU A 83 6.16 -23.21 -2.04
C GLU A 83 4.74 -23.31 -2.63
N LYS A 84 3.88 -22.31 -2.36
CA LYS A 84 2.49 -22.34 -2.79
C LYS A 84 2.31 -22.12 -4.29
N TRP A 85 3.04 -21.15 -4.88
CA TRP A 85 2.79 -20.70 -6.27
C TRP A 85 4.04 -20.58 -7.15
N GLY A 86 5.24 -20.75 -6.60
CA GLY A 86 6.50 -20.78 -7.35
C GLY A 86 6.95 -19.44 -7.95
N ARG A 87 6.21 -18.33 -7.70
CA ARG A 87 6.46 -17.03 -8.31
C ARG A 87 5.96 -15.86 -7.49
N LEU A 88 6.43 -14.67 -7.81
CA LEU A 88 5.86 -13.39 -7.39
C LEU A 88 5.95 -12.40 -8.54
N ASP A 89 4.85 -11.74 -8.88
CA ASP A 89 4.74 -10.79 -10.00
C ASP A 89 4.58 -9.35 -9.51
N VAL A 90 3.85 -9.15 -8.41
CA VAL A 90 3.55 -7.82 -7.88
C VAL A 90 3.75 -7.81 -6.37
N LEU A 91 4.49 -6.81 -5.87
CA LEU A 91 4.53 -6.45 -4.46
C LEU A 91 3.82 -5.11 -4.25
N VAL A 92 2.76 -5.11 -3.43
CA VAL A 92 2.07 -3.89 -2.99
C VAL A 92 2.43 -3.62 -1.53
N ASN A 93 3.31 -2.66 -1.29
CA ASN A 93 3.65 -2.16 0.03
C ASN A 93 2.63 -1.10 0.47
N ASN A 94 1.53 -1.55 1.07
CA ASN A 94 0.43 -0.67 1.48
C ASN A 94 0.34 -0.48 3.00
N ALA A 95 0.85 -1.40 3.81
CA ALA A 95 0.82 -1.28 5.27
C ALA A 95 1.39 0.06 5.74
N GLY A 96 0.69 0.67 6.69
CA GLY A 96 1.14 1.93 7.27
C GLY A 96 0.33 2.30 8.51
N VAL A 97 0.99 3.07 9.37
CA VAL A 97 0.42 3.62 10.62
C VAL A 97 0.71 5.11 10.69
N ASP A 98 -0.09 5.81 11.48
CA ASP A 98 0.07 7.24 11.74
C ASP A 98 0.22 7.52 13.24
N SER A 99 0.78 8.70 13.55
CA SER A 99 0.82 9.28 14.88
C SER A 99 0.68 10.80 14.74
N SER A 100 -0.49 11.30 15.08
CA SER A 100 -0.89 12.71 14.86
C SER A 100 -0.54 13.66 16.02
N LEU A 101 0.48 13.35 16.81
CA LEU A 101 0.91 14.21 17.91
C LEU A 101 1.82 15.34 17.43
N PRO A 102 1.72 16.56 18.02
CA PRO A 102 2.71 17.60 17.82
C PRO A 102 4.11 17.13 18.27
N ILE A 103 5.15 17.55 17.57
CA ILE A 103 6.52 17.07 17.79
C ILE A 103 7.01 17.22 19.23
N HIS A 104 6.66 18.33 19.91
CA HIS A 104 7.07 18.58 21.30
C HIS A 104 6.37 17.68 22.35
N LYS A 105 5.30 16.97 21.95
CA LYS A 105 4.58 16.00 22.80
C LYS A 105 4.85 14.56 22.39
N MET A 106 5.58 14.35 21.29
CA MET A 106 5.82 13.04 20.70
C MET A 106 6.94 12.32 21.46
N LYS A 107 6.69 11.07 21.85
CA LYS A 107 7.72 10.20 22.41
C LYS A 107 8.56 9.61 21.28
N GLN A 108 9.85 9.38 21.52
CA GLN A 108 10.73 8.74 20.56
C GLN A 108 10.17 7.39 20.07
N SER A 109 9.59 6.59 20.97
CA SER A 109 8.99 5.30 20.63
C SER A 109 7.83 5.41 19.60
N GLN A 110 7.10 6.53 19.57
CA GLN A 110 6.04 6.78 18.59
C GLN A 110 6.63 7.14 17.23
N TRP A 111 7.69 7.95 17.21
CA TRP A 111 8.47 8.20 16.00
C TRP A 111 9.02 6.89 15.43
N ASP A 112 9.73 6.10 16.28
CA ASP A 112 10.36 4.85 15.87
C ASP A 112 9.32 3.85 15.33
N TYR A 113 8.15 3.77 15.97
CA TYR A 113 7.05 2.90 15.52
C TYR A 113 6.60 3.24 14.11
N VAL A 114 6.34 4.54 13.83
CA VAL A 114 5.89 4.97 12.49
C VAL A 114 6.98 4.72 11.43
N MET A 115 8.23 5.09 11.73
CA MET A 115 9.35 4.88 10.80
C MET A 115 9.61 3.39 10.55
N ASN A 116 9.54 2.58 11.60
CA ASN A 116 9.74 1.14 11.48
C ASN A 116 8.66 0.48 10.62
N VAL A 117 7.39 0.76 10.88
CA VAL A 117 6.30 0.12 10.11
C VAL A 117 6.29 0.64 8.68
N ASN A 118 6.26 1.98 8.48
CA ASN A 118 6.00 2.58 7.18
C ASN A 118 7.19 2.50 6.22
N LEU A 119 8.42 2.50 6.73
CA LEU A 119 9.63 2.57 5.89
C LEU A 119 10.51 1.33 6.03
N LYS A 120 10.91 0.94 7.26
CA LYS A 120 11.76 -0.23 7.48
C LYS A 120 11.06 -1.53 7.10
N GLY A 121 9.78 -1.69 7.48
CA GLY A 121 8.98 -2.86 7.11
C GLY A 121 8.87 -3.02 5.59
N MET A 122 8.60 -1.92 4.88
CA MET A 122 8.60 -1.89 3.42
C MET A 122 9.97 -2.28 2.84
N PHE A 123 11.07 -1.75 3.40
CA PHE A 123 12.42 -2.14 2.98
C PHE A 123 12.65 -3.65 3.15
N ASN A 124 12.30 -4.22 4.31
CA ASN A 124 12.47 -5.65 4.57
C ASN A 124 11.77 -6.51 3.51
N LEU A 125 10.51 -6.23 3.22
CA LEU A 125 9.75 -6.98 2.23
C LEU A 125 10.33 -6.78 0.83
N THR A 126 10.63 -5.55 0.43
CA THR A 126 11.20 -5.27 -0.88
C THR A 126 12.52 -6.02 -1.10
N LYS A 127 13.41 -6.01 -0.09
CA LYS A 127 14.71 -6.70 -0.16
C LYS A 127 14.58 -8.17 -0.56
N TYR A 128 13.65 -8.89 0.05
CA TYR A 128 13.47 -10.32 -0.22
C TYR A 128 12.62 -10.59 -1.47
N ALA A 129 11.75 -9.65 -1.88
CA ALA A 129 10.95 -9.75 -3.10
C ALA A 129 11.80 -9.74 -4.38
N ILE A 130 12.91 -8.98 -4.38
CA ILE A 130 13.70 -8.71 -5.59
C ILE A 130 14.09 -9.99 -6.33
N LYS A 131 14.52 -11.06 -5.62
CA LYS A 131 14.93 -12.31 -6.28
C LYS A 131 13.80 -12.98 -7.07
N TYR A 132 12.55 -12.81 -6.62
CA TYR A 132 11.36 -13.36 -7.27
C TYR A 132 10.89 -12.46 -8.40
N LEU A 133 10.79 -11.16 -8.14
CA LEU A 133 10.40 -10.17 -9.14
C LEU A 133 11.35 -10.12 -10.35
N LYS A 134 12.65 -10.43 -10.17
CA LYS A 134 13.61 -10.59 -11.28
C LYS A 134 13.22 -11.71 -12.24
N LYS A 135 12.72 -12.84 -11.72
CA LYS A 135 12.32 -14.00 -12.54
C LYS A 135 11.11 -13.67 -13.41
N THR A 136 10.19 -12.83 -12.91
CA THR A 136 8.92 -12.47 -13.56
C THR A 136 8.97 -11.15 -14.33
N LYS A 137 10.05 -10.36 -14.17
CA LYS A 137 10.12 -8.96 -14.59
C LYS A 137 8.94 -8.16 -14.02
N GLY A 138 8.65 -8.40 -12.75
CA GLY A 138 7.48 -7.93 -12.04
C GLY A 138 7.55 -6.45 -11.64
N CYS A 139 6.70 -6.05 -10.71
CA CYS A 139 6.68 -4.67 -10.26
C CYS A 139 6.41 -4.51 -8.75
N ILE A 140 6.75 -3.33 -8.25
CA ILE A 140 6.50 -2.87 -6.89
C ILE A 140 5.62 -1.63 -6.96
N VAL A 141 4.55 -1.60 -6.16
CA VAL A 141 3.74 -0.40 -5.96
C VAL A 141 3.71 -0.07 -4.47
N ASN A 142 4.21 1.11 -4.12
CA ASN A 142 4.30 1.59 -2.76
C ASN A 142 3.16 2.59 -2.46
N THR A 143 2.52 2.48 -1.30
CA THR A 143 1.53 3.46 -0.84
C THR A 143 2.23 4.57 -0.05
N ALA A 144 2.51 5.68 -0.72
CA ALA A 144 2.97 6.92 -0.12
C ALA A 144 1.79 7.71 0.49
N SER A 145 1.78 9.01 0.38
CA SER A 145 0.69 9.92 0.75
C SER A 145 0.98 11.31 0.18
N VAL A 146 -0.04 12.13 -0.04
CA VAL A 146 0.14 13.57 -0.27
C VAL A 146 0.85 14.25 0.90
N ALA A 147 0.69 13.73 2.13
CA ALA A 147 1.44 14.20 3.29
C ALA A 147 2.96 14.05 3.12
N GLY A 148 3.42 13.01 2.43
CA GLY A 148 4.85 12.83 2.10
C GLY A 148 5.36 13.77 1.01
N ILE A 149 4.47 14.37 0.22
CA ILE A 149 4.80 15.37 -0.81
C ILE A 149 4.82 16.76 -0.20
N TYR A 150 3.80 17.10 0.58
CA TYR A 150 3.57 18.47 1.07
C TYR A 150 4.00 18.71 2.52
N GLY A 151 4.29 17.65 3.28
CA GLY A 151 4.70 17.76 4.68
C GLY A 151 3.57 18.15 5.64
N ALA A 152 2.31 18.07 5.22
CA ALA A 152 1.16 18.60 5.97
C ALA A 152 0.09 17.54 6.25
N GLY A 153 -0.82 17.85 7.18
CA GLY A 153 -2.03 17.06 7.45
C GLY A 153 -1.95 16.04 8.59
N CYS A 154 -0.74 15.74 9.10
CA CYS A 154 -0.50 14.73 10.15
C CYS A 154 0.66 15.13 11.04
N GLY A 155 0.88 14.39 12.15
CA GLY A 155 2.10 14.53 12.97
C GLY A 155 3.37 14.18 12.18
N SER A 156 4.49 14.80 12.55
CA SER A 156 5.75 14.81 11.80
C SER A 156 6.32 13.44 11.34
N PRO A 157 6.19 12.32 12.08
CA PRO A 157 6.76 11.05 11.62
C PRO A 157 6.04 10.48 10.39
N TYR A 158 4.74 10.72 10.24
CA TYR A 158 4.00 10.20 9.10
C TYR A 158 4.45 10.84 7.77
N PRO A 159 4.43 12.19 7.60
CA PRO A 159 4.98 12.83 6.42
C PRO A 159 6.44 12.45 6.16
N ALA A 160 7.29 12.39 7.19
CA ALA A 160 8.68 12.00 7.05
C ALA A 160 8.82 10.57 6.50
N SER A 161 8.05 9.62 7.05
CA SER A 161 8.04 8.24 6.56
C SER A 161 7.55 8.14 5.12
N LYS A 162 6.48 8.85 4.77
CA LYS A 162 5.88 8.83 3.42
C LYS A 162 6.75 9.58 2.39
N GLY A 163 7.47 10.63 2.79
CA GLY A 163 8.54 11.23 1.99
C GLY A 163 9.69 10.25 1.75
N GLY A 164 10.07 9.48 2.77
CA GLY A 164 11.02 8.37 2.65
C GLY A 164 10.56 7.30 1.66
N VAL A 165 9.27 6.93 1.67
CA VAL A 165 8.68 6.00 0.68
C VAL A 165 8.82 6.53 -0.75
N ILE A 166 8.59 7.82 -0.97
CA ILE A 166 8.73 8.46 -2.28
C ILE A 166 10.20 8.38 -2.76
N ALA A 167 11.15 8.74 -1.90
CA ALA A 167 12.57 8.66 -2.22
C ALA A 167 13.02 7.22 -2.49
N PHE A 168 12.60 6.27 -1.63
CA PHE A 168 12.88 4.85 -1.80
C PHE A 168 12.32 4.29 -3.12
N THR A 169 11.11 4.72 -3.52
CA THR A 169 10.51 4.31 -4.79
C THR A 169 11.39 4.70 -5.98
N LYS A 170 11.90 5.93 -5.99
CA LYS A 170 12.80 6.42 -7.05
C LYS A 170 14.13 5.67 -7.06
N SER A 171 14.70 5.40 -5.89
CA SER A 171 15.93 4.62 -5.76
C SER A 171 15.74 3.20 -6.31
N MET A 172 14.68 2.50 -5.90
CA MET A 172 14.37 1.14 -6.38
C MET A 172 14.09 1.09 -7.88
N ALA A 173 13.39 2.11 -8.42
CA ALA A 173 13.17 2.21 -9.86
C ALA A 173 14.49 2.27 -10.63
N TRP A 174 15.44 3.07 -10.15
CA TRP A 174 16.76 3.17 -10.75
C TRP A 174 17.58 1.88 -10.59
N GLU A 175 17.69 1.36 -9.37
CA GLU A 175 18.50 0.17 -9.06
C GLU A 175 18.04 -1.09 -9.77
N GLN A 176 16.71 -1.25 -9.96
CA GLN A 176 16.13 -2.51 -10.43
C GLN A 176 15.66 -2.48 -11.91
N ALA A 177 15.75 -1.33 -12.57
CA ALA A 177 15.34 -1.19 -13.99
C ALA A 177 16.06 -2.18 -14.92
N TYR A 178 17.36 -2.37 -14.74
CA TYR A 178 18.15 -3.33 -15.53
C TYR A 178 17.72 -4.79 -15.35
N ALA A 179 17.05 -5.09 -14.22
CA ALA A 179 16.47 -6.40 -13.99
C ALA A 179 15.03 -6.52 -14.55
N GLY A 180 14.52 -5.45 -15.17
CA GLY A 180 13.16 -5.39 -15.70
C GLY A 180 12.10 -5.16 -14.65
N ILE A 181 12.47 -4.81 -13.41
CA ILE A 181 11.51 -4.52 -12.33
C ILE A 181 11.14 -3.05 -12.36
N ARG A 182 9.84 -2.74 -12.37
CA ARG A 182 9.31 -1.39 -12.21
C ARG A 182 9.00 -1.14 -10.74
N CYS A 183 9.22 0.09 -10.26
CA CYS A 183 8.86 0.50 -8.92
C CYS A 183 8.19 1.87 -8.97
N ASN A 184 6.93 1.95 -8.52
CA ASN A 184 6.14 3.17 -8.53
C ASN A 184 5.46 3.37 -7.17
N ALA A 185 4.94 4.56 -6.92
CA ALA A 185 4.13 4.86 -5.75
C ALA A 185 2.78 5.47 -6.14
N VAL A 186 1.77 5.21 -5.33
CA VAL A 186 0.55 6.02 -5.26
C VAL A 186 0.65 6.95 -4.06
N ALA A 187 0.16 8.18 -4.18
CA ALA A 187 0.06 9.14 -3.09
C ALA A 187 -1.43 9.50 -2.87
N PRO A 188 -2.13 8.75 -2.00
CA PRO A 188 -3.51 9.05 -1.66
C PRO A 188 -3.66 10.41 -0.98
N GLY A 189 -4.78 11.09 -1.27
CA GLY A 189 -5.29 12.22 -0.49
C GLY A 189 -6.09 11.74 0.72
N VAL A 190 -7.25 12.39 0.96
CA VAL A 190 -8.18 12.00 2.03
C VAL A 190 -9.05 10.86 1.52
N ILE A 191 -8.89 9.67 2.10
CA ILE A 191 -9.60 8.43 1.70
C ILE A 191 -10.43 7.90 2.87
N ASP A 192 -11.66 7.49 2.62
CA ASP A 192 -12.59 6.95 3.63
C ASP A 192 -12.15 5.54 4.07
N THR A 193 -11.27 5.51 5.03
CA THR A 193 -10.72 4.30 5.64
C THR A 193 -10.94 4.33 7.15
N ASN A 194 -10.52 3.27 7.85
CA ASN A 194 -10.57 3.21 9.31
C ASN A 194 -9.84 4.39 9.99
N LEU A 195 -8.88 5.04 9.33
CA LEU A 195 -8.22 6.26 9.83
C LEU A 195 -9.21 7.42 9.99
N LEU A 196 -10.26 7.46 9.18
CA LEU A 196 -11.33 8.45 9.28
C LEU A 196 -12.56 7.96 10.06
N ALA A 197 -12.56 6.73 10.58
CA ALA A 197 -13.71 6.15 11.26
C ALA A 197 -14.12 6.95 12.52
N THR A 198 -13.15 7.54 13.22
CA THR A 198 -13.36 8.36 14.42
C THR A 198 -13.68 9.83 14.12
N VAL A 199 -13.58 10.25 12.85
CA VAL A 199 -13.87 11.63 12.44
C VAL A 199 -15.38 11.83 12.37
N PRO A 200 -15.95 12.82 13.11
CA PRO A 200 -17.38 13.08 13.11
C PRO A 200 -17.92 13.43 11.70
N PRO A 201 -19.20 13.13 11.40
CA PRO A 201 -19.78 13.37 10.07
C PRO A 201 -19.67 14.82 9.59
N PHE A 202 -19.85 15.79 10.49
CA PHE A 202 -19.70 17.21 10.13
C PHE A 202 -18.27 17.57 9.73
N ALA A 203 -17.27 16.98 10.39
CA ALA A 203 -15.87 17.21 10.07
C ALA A 203 -15.50 16.50 8.74
N LYS A 204 -16.02 15.30 8.48
CA LYS A 204 -15.88 14.65 7.14
C LYS A 204 -16.48 15.53 6.04
N LYS A 205 -17.66 16.14 6.26
CA LYS A 205 -18.27 17.06 5.29
C LYS A 205 -17.42 18.30 5.05
N ASN A 206 -16.75 18.82 6.07
CA ASN A 206 -15.83 19.94 5.93
C ASN A 206 -14.54 19.55 5.20
N LEU A 207 -14.01 18.35 5.46
CA LEU A 207 -12.87 17.80 4.69
C LEU A 207 -13.23 17.65 3.20
N ALA A 208 -14.41 17.11 2.88
CA ALA A 208 -14.86 16.96 1.51
C ALA A 208 -14.90 18.29 0.74
N LYS A 209 -15.27 19.41 1.41
CA LYS A 209 -15.28 20.74 0.81
C LYS A 209 -13.88 21.27 0.46
N GLN A 210 -12.83 20.76 1.10
CA GLN A 210 -11.44 21.15 0.83
C GLN A 210 -10.85 20.38 -0.36
N ILE A 211 -11.53 19.33 -0.81
CA ILE A 211 -11.12 18.53 -1.96
C ILE A 211 -11.79 19.13 -3.20
N PRO A 212 -11.03 19.55 -4.24
CA PRO A 212 -11.60 20.15 -5.45
C PRO A 212 -12.68 19.30 -6.14
N LEU A 213 -12.56 17.97 -6.15
CA LEU A 213 -13.62 17.08 -6.66
C LEU A 213 -14.85 17.00 -5.75
N GLY A 214 -14.83 17.59 -4.54
CA GLY A 214 -15.99 17.74 -3.65
C GLY A 214 -16.35 16.53 -2.81
N TYR A 215 -15.55 15.47 -2.80
CA TYR A 215 -15.82 14.26 -2.00
C TYR A 215 -14.54 13.62 -1.45
N ILE A 216 -14.68 12.85 -0.37
CA ILE A 216 -13.61 12.02 0.19
C ILE A 216 -13.49 10.76 -0.68
N GLY A 217 -12.27 10.46 -1.14
CA GLY A 217 -12.03 9.32 -2.01
C GLY A 217 -12.37 7.98 -1.37
N ALA A 218 -12.83 7.03 -2.17
CA ALA A 218 -13.05 5.65 -1.72
C ALA A 218 -11.75 4.83 -1.83
N PRO A 219 -11.54 3.81 -0.96
CA PRO A 219 -10.40 2.89 -1.08
C PRO A 219 -10.25 2.27 -2.47
N GLN A 220 -11.36 2.05 -3.17
CA GLN A 220 -11.38 1.49 -4.52
C GLN A 220 -10.67 2.38 -5.55
N GLU A 221 -10.72 3.71 -5.40
CA GLU A 221 -10.06 4.64 -6.33
C GLU A 221 -8.54 4.51 -6.26
N ILE A 222 -8.02 4.27 -5.05
CA ILE A 222 -6.59 3.99 -4.88
C ILE A 222 -6.23 2.60 -5.41
N ALA A 223 -7.07 1.59 -5.14
CA ALA A 223 -6.87 0.25 -5.67
C ALA A 223 -6.80 0.23 -7.20
N ASN A 224 -7.66 1.01 -7.89
CA ASN A 224 -7.63 1.16 -9.34
C ASN A 224 -6.30 1.73 -9.85
N ALA A 225 -5.74 2.72 -9.16
CA ALA A 225 -4.44 3.28 -9.50
C ALA A 225 -3.29 2.28 -9.25
N ILE A 226 -3.38 1.47 -8.18
CA ILE A 226 -2.43 0.39 -7.90
C ILE A 226 -2.48 -0.66 -9.01
N LEU A 227 -3.67 -1.09 -9.43
CA LEU A 227 -3.83 -2.03 -10.54
C LEU A 227 -3.24 -1.46 -11.83
N PHE A 228 -3.54 -0.21 -12.18
CA PHE A 228 -2.97 0.46 -13.34
C PHE A 228 -1.45 0.43 -13.33
N LEU A 229 -0.82 0.87 -12.23
CA LEU A 229 0.65 0.87 -12.11
C LEU A 229 1.25 -0.54 -12.13
N SER A 230 0.47 -1.56 -11.78
CA SER A 230 0.89 -2.96 -11.80
C SER A 230 0.70 -3.62 -13.17
N SER A 231 -0.14 -3.08 -14.04
CA SER A 231 -0.54 -3.66 -15.33
C SER A 231 0.48 -3.43 -16.46
N SER A 232 0.25 -4.10 -17.58
CA SER A 232 0.98 -3.89 -18.83
C SER A 232 0.80 -2.49 -19.41
N ALA A 233 -0.32 -1.81 -19.11
CA ALA A 233 -0.55 -0.42 -19.52
C ALA A 233 0.48 0.57 -18.91
N ALA A 234 1.15 0.19 -17.82
CA ALA A 234 2.19 0.98 -17.16
C ALA A 234 3.62 0.46 -17.44
N GLN A 235 3.83 -0.35 -18.48
CA GLN A 235 5.12 -1.01 -18.71
C GLN A 235 6.31 -0.08 -18.93
N TYR A 236 6.08 1.19 -19.34
CA TYR A 236 7.12 2.21 -19.49
C TYR A 236 7.12 3.25 -18.36
N ILE A 237 6.39 2.96 -17.25
CA ILE A 237 6.28 3.84 -16.09
C ILE A 237 7.05 3.22 -14.93
N THR A 238 8.12 3.90 -14.47
CA THR A 238 8.89 3.55 -13.27
C THR A 238 9.43 4.79 -12.59
N GLY A 239 9.50 4.80 -11.26
CA GLY A 239 9.97 5.92 -10.44
C GLY A 239 8.96 7.04 -10.22
N VAL A 240 7.71 6.89 -10.69
CA VAL A 240 6.68 7.92 -10.48
C VAL A 240 6.02 7.81 -9.11
N THR A 241 5.51 8.94 -8.64
CA THR A 241 4.55 9.02 -7.54
C THR A 241 3.26 9.60 -8.11
N LEU A 242 2.26 8.73 -8.28
CA LEU A 242 0.95 9.11 -8.81
C LEU A 242 0.07 9.63 -7.67
N GLN A 243 -0.25 10.91 -7.67
CA GLN A 243 -1.23 11.49 -6.75
C GLN A 243 -2.64 11.03 -7.13
N VAL A 244 -3.40 10.56 -6.12
CA VAL A 244 -4.79 10.12 -6.25
C VAL A 244 -5.56 10.75 -5.09
N ASP A 245 -5.89 12.02 -5.24
CA ASP A 245 -6.26 12.89 -4.13
C ASP A 245 -7.44 13.83 -4.42
N GLY A 246 -8.06 13.72 -5.59
CA GLY A 246 -9.15 14.60 -5.99
C GLY A 246 -8.73 16.08 -6.16
N GLY A 247 -7.44 16.35 -6.36
CA GLY A 247 -6.86 17.69 -6.43
C GLY A 247 -6.57 18.29 -5.04
N TYR A 248 -6.63 17.48 -3.98
CA TYR A 248 -6.39 17.93 -2.61
C TYR A 248 -4.93 18.31 -2.40
N VAL A 249 -4.69 19.60 -2.21
CA VAL A 249 -3.42 20.12 -1.73
C VAL A 249 -3.63 20.52 -0.27
N PRO A 250 -2.94 19.89 0.69
CA PRO A 250 -3.05 20.30 2.08
C PRO A 250 -2.58 21.76 2.19
N HIS A 251 -3.50 22.66 2.38
CA HIS A 251 -3.15 24.04 2.73
C HIS A 251 -2.82 24.06 4.21
N ASN A 252 -1.63 24.56 4.56
CA ASN A 252 -1.39 25.04 5.91
C ASN A 252 -2.32 26.25 6.11
N THR A 253 -3.52 26.01 6.61
CA THR A 253 -4.30 27.08 7.23
C THR A 253 -3.58 27.44 8.54
N VAL A 254 -2.51 28.20 8.40
CA VAL A 254 -2.02 29.04 9.48
C VAL A 254 -3.00 30.21 9.48
N GLY A 255 -4.10 30.05 10.19
CA GLY A 255 -4.98 31.13 10.57
C GLY A 255 -4.57 31.61 11.93
#